data_f82f91655ac4eab2d3f5c011b0d2f3aa
#
_entry.id   f82f91655ac4eab2d3f5c011b0d2f3aa
#
_cell.length_a   1.000
_cell.length_b   1.000
_cell.length_c   1.000
_cell.angle_alpha   90.00
_cell.angle_beta   90.00
_cell.angle_gamma   90.00
#
_symmetry.space_group_name_H-M   'P 1'
#
loop_
_entity.id
_entity.type
_entity.pdbx_description
1 polymer ?
#
loop_
_entity_poly.entity_id
_entity_poly.type
_entity_poly.pdbx_seq_one_letter_code
_entity_poly.pdbx_strand_id
1 'polypeptide(L)'
;LIALAVIPFLAVPATQSWPFIGASVIFQVLYFVLVASTYRVADMSQTYPIMRGTAPLLVATASLGLLSESLSAFAWLGIAVICIGILSMAAAPSAGQRKGILLALLNAAVIAGYTLIDGIGVRKSGAPAAYTLWIFLLTGIPLGAWALARRRREFSRYLARHWRPGVIGGFGTVASYGLALWAMTAAPIATVAALRETSILFGVVISALVLKEQLTRAR
;
A
#
# COMPACT_ATOMS: atom_id res chain seq x y z
N LEU A 1 6.12 16.53 -3.22
CA LEU A 1 7.13 17.52 -2.81
C LEU A 1 8.44 16.84 -2.40
N ILE A 2 8.43 15.89 -1.46
CA ILE A 2 9.66 15.17 -1.01
C ILE A 2 10.40 14.54 -2.20
N ALA A 3 9.69 13.83 -3.07
CA ALA A 3 10.28 13.20 -4.24
C ALA A 3 10.97 14.23 -5.17
N LEU A 4 10.34 15.36 -5.42
CA LEU A 4 10.93 16.45 -6.26
C LEU A 4 12.23 17.01 -5.65
N ALA A 5 12.31 17.08 -4.33
CA ALA A 5 13.50 17.59 -3.66
C ALA A 5 14.66 16.58 -3.62
N VAL A 6 14.37 15.29 -3.61
CA VAL A 6 15.38 14.23 -3.37
C VAL A 6 15.83 13.54 -4.65
N ILE A 7 14.94 13.34 -5.65
CA ILE A 7 15.27 12.66 -6.91
C ILE A 7 16.52 13.19 -7.61
N PRO A 8 16.78 14.53 -7.67
CA PRO A 8 17.96 15.06 -8.36
C PRO A 8 19.30 14.58 -7.78
N PHE A 9 19.31 14.12 -6.53
CA PHE A 9 20.51 13.66 -5.83
C PHE A 9 20.70 12.15 -5.87
N LEU A 10 19.80 11.41 -6.53
CA LEU A 10 19.83 9.95 -6.58
C LEU A 10 20.18 9.45 -7.98
N ALA A 11 20.79 8.26 -8.02
CA ALA A 11 21.04 7.57 -9.27
C ALA A 11 19.73 7.29 -10.00
N VAL A 12 19.69 7.51 -11.32
CA VAL A 12 18.51 7.23 -12.15
C VAL A 12 18.27 5.73 -12.19
N PRO A 13 17.03 5.25 -12.00
CA PRO A 13 16.70 3.84 -12.15
C PRO A 13 17.04 3.32 -13.55
N ALA A 14 17.57 2.10 -13.64
CA ALA A 14 17.91 1.49 -14.92
C ALA A 14 16.70 1.46 -15.88
N THR A 15 16.95 1.64 -17.17
CA THR A 15 15.92 1.75 -18.22
C THR A 15 14.94 0.57 -18.20
N GLN A 16 15.41 -0.62 -17.84
CA GLN A 16 14.60 -1.84 -17.74
C GLN A 16 13.50 -1.78 -16.68
N SER A 17 13.60 -0.86 -15.69
CA SER A 17 12.62 -0.71 -14.62
C SER A 17 11.48 0.27 -14.94
N TRP A 18 11.63 1.13 -15.96
CA TRP A 18 10.62 2.14 -16.30
C TRP A 18 9.26 1.59 -16.70
N PRO A 19 9.14 0.48 -17.46
CA PRO A 19 7.83 -0.13 -17.71
C PRO A 19 7.11 -0.57 -16.42
N PHE A 20 7.87 -1.04 -15.42
CA PHE A 20 7.32 -1.43 -14.11
C PHE A 20 6.87 -0.21 -13.31
N ILE A 21 7.63 0.90 -13.33
CA ILE A 21 7.20 2.17 -12.74
C ILE A 21 5.87 2.63 -13.37
N GLY A 22 5.77 2.63 -14.69
CA GLY A 22 4.55 3.02 -15.40
C GLY A 22 3.35 2.15 -15.04
N ALA A 23 3.53 0.82 -15.04
CA ALA A 23 2.49 -0.13 -14.64
C ALA A 23 2.07 0.07 -13.17
N SER A 24 3.05 0.22 -12.27
CA SER A 24 2.78 0.47 -10.85
C SER A 24 1.96 1.74 -10.64
N VAL A 25 2.30 2.83 -11.31
CA VAL A 25 1.54 4.09 -11.24
C VAL A 25 0.07 3.90 -11.62
N ILE A 26 -0.21 3.15 -12.69
CA ILE A 26 -1.58 2.84 -13.11
C ILE A 26 -2.32 2.08 -12.00
N PHE A 27 -1.71 1.01 -11.47
CA PHE A 27 -2.29 0.22 -10.39
C PHE A 27 -2.47 1.03 -9.11
N GLN A 28 -1.54 1.91 -8.75
CA GLN A 28 -1.66 2.74 -7.56
C GLN A 28 -2.76 3.81 -7.70
N VAL A 29 -2.91 4.42 -8.87
CA VAL A 29 -4.05 5.32 -9.13
C VAL A 29 -5.37 4.55 -9.02
N LEU A 30 -5.46 3.35 -9.62
CA LEU A 30 -6.62 2.47 -9.51
C LEU A 30 -6.91 2.09 -8.05
N TYR A 31 -5.88 1.77 -7.27
CA TYR A 31 -5.97 1.52 -5.85
C TYR A 31 -6.66 2.68 -5.11
N PHE A 32 -6.21 3.93 -5.31
CA PHE A 32 -6.82 5.10 -4.65
C PHE A 32 -8.28 5.30 -5.05
N VAL A 33 -8.62 5.10 -6.31
CA VAL A 33 -10.00 5.18 -6.81
C VAL A 33 -10.88 4.11 -6.18
N LEU A 34 -10.39 2.87 -6.09
CA LEU A 34 -11.12 1.75 -5.46
C LEU A 34 -11.27 1.95 -3.96
N VAL A 35 -10.25 2.40 -3.23
CA VAL A 35 -10.34 2.74 -1.80
C VAL A 35 -11.42 3.79 -1.58
N ALA A 36 -11.37 4.89 -2.33
CA ALA A 36 -12.37 5.94 -2.22
C ALA A 36 -13.79 5.44 -2.54
N SER A 37 -13.93 4.54 -3.50
CA SER A 37 -15.21 3.93 -3.87
C SER A 37 -15.72 2.96 -2.83
N THR A 38 -14.83 2.17 -2.22
CA THR A 38 -15.14 1.21 -1.17
C THR A 38 -15.68 1.92 0.07
N TYR A 39 -14.99 2.97 0.53
CA TYR A 39 -15.38 3.72 1.73
C TYR A 39 -16.64 4.59 1.57
N ARG A 40 -17.15 4.73 0.34
CA ARG A 40 -18.47 5.36 0.10
C ARG A 40 -19.63 4.42 0.32
N VAL A 41 -19.42 3.11 0.26
CA VAL A 41 -20.49 2.10 0.25
C VAL A 41 -20.38 1.09 1.39
N ALA A 42 -19.29 1.10 2.15
CA ALA A 42 -19.07 0.17 3.25
C ALA A 42 -18.11 0.76 4.31
N ASP A 43 -18.20 0.25 5.53
CA ASP A 43 -17.39 0.69 6.64
C ASP A 43 -15.92 0.29 6.49
N MET A 44 -15.04 1.21 6.88
CA MET A 44 -13.60 0.98 6.87
C MET A 44 -13.20 -0.17 7.78
N SER A 45 -13.84 -0.31 8.96
CA SER A 45 -13.57 -1.37 9.93
C SER A 45 -13.74 -2.78 9.37
N GLN A 46 -14.58 -2.96 8.35
CA GLN A 46 -14.79 -4.22 7.67
C GLN A 46 -13.91 -4.35 6.43
N THR A 47 -13.90 -3.32 5.58
CA THR A 47 -13.28 -3.41 4.26
C THR A 47 -11.77 -3.30 4.30
N TYR A 48 -11.21 -2.53 5.23
CA TYR A 48 -9.76 -2.38 5.37
C TYR A 48 -9.05 -3.70 5.72
N PRO A 49 -9.52 -4.48 6.74
CA PRO A 49 -8.93 -5.79 7.01
C PRO A 49 -9.04 -6.76 5.82
N ILE A 50 -10.15 -6.74 5.08
CA ILE A 50 -10.31 -7.58 3.88
C ILE A 50 -9.27 -7.23 2.81
N MET A 51 -9.10 -5.93 2.50
CA MET A 51 -8.10 -5.49 1.53
C MET A 51 -6.68 -5.88 1.95
N ARG A 52 -6.33 -5.65 3.21
CA ARG A 52 -4.98 -5.83 3.72
C ARG A 52 -4.66 -7.29 4.04
N GLY A 53 -5.62 -8.05 4.57
CA GLY A 53 -5.42 -9.46 4.92
C GLY A 53 -5.43 -10.40 3.70
N THR A 54 -6.13 -10.04 2.62
CA THR A 54 -6.19 -10.87 1.41
C THR A 54 -5.00 -10.62 0.48
N ALA A 55 -4.48 -9.40 0.40
CA ALA A 55 -3.42 -9.05 -0.55
C ALA A 55 -2.15 -9.90 -0.42
N PRO A 56 -1.57 -10.16 0.77
CA PRO A 56 -0.37 -11.00 0.88
C PRO A 56 -0.57 -12.45 0.45
N LEU A 57 -1.77 -13.01 0.62
CA LEU A 57 -2.10 -14.34 0.12
C LEU A 57 -2.09 -14.38 -1.41
N LEU A 58 -2.65 -13.35 -2.05
CA LEU A 58 -2.62 -13.21 -3.50
C LEU A 58 -1.20 -13.01 -4.02
N VAL A 59 -0.38 -12.22 -3.31
CA VAL A 59 1.05 -12.07 -3.66
C VAL A 59 1.78 -13.41 -3.54
N ALA A 60 1.59 -14.15 -2.44
CA ALA A 60 2.26 -15.43 -2.21
C ALA A 60 1.90 -16.48 -3.26
N THR A 61 0.62 -16.61 -3.59
CA THR A 61 0.16 -17.55 -4.62
C THR A 61 0.62 -17.15 -6.02
N ALA A 62 0.57 -15.87 -6.34
CA ALA A 62 1.00 -15.37 -7.64
C ALA A 62 2.53 -15.41 -7.83
N SER A 63 3.32 -15.16 -6.77
CA SER A 63 4.78 -15.23 -6.85
C SER A 63 5.29 -16.65 -7.09
N LEU A 64 4.61 -17.67 -6.59
CA LEU A 64 4.90 -19.07 -6.94
C LEU A 64 4.77 -19.32 -8.44
N GLY A 65 3.66 -18.90 -9.04
CA GLY A 65 3.38 -19.18 -10.45
C GLY A 65 4.15 -18.29 -11.42
N LEU A 66 4.35 -17.02 -11.08
CA LEU A 66 4.93 -16.01 -11.98
C LEU A 66 6.44 -15.82 -11.80
N LEU A 67 6.95 -15.99 -10.58
CA LEU A 67 8.35 -15.69 -10.25
C LEU A 67 9.16 -16.91 -9.88
N SER A 68 8.52 -18.09 -9.79
CA SER A 68 9.14 -19.33 -9.32
C SER A 68 9.82 -19.15 -7.94
N GLU A 69 9.35 -18.21 -7.12
CA GLU A 69 9.86 -18.01 -5.77
C GLU A 69 9.38 -19.16 -4.89
N SER A 70 10.30 -20.00 -4.41
CA SER A 70 9.99 -21.05 -3.44
C SER A 70 9.91 -20.44 -2.04
N LEU A 71 8.75 -20.61 -1.39
CA LEU A 71 8.56 -20.24 0.00
C LEU A 71 8.69 -21.47 0.88
N SER A 72 9.42 -21.35 1.99
CA SER A 72 9.49 -22.44 2.99
C SER A 72 8.13 -22.67 3.65
N ALA A 73 7.90 -23.85 4.22
CA ALA A 73 6.68 -24.14 4.97
C ALA A 73 6.46 -23.16 6.13
N PHE A 74 7.53 -22.71 6.79
CA PHE A 74 7.46 -21.68 7.83
C PHE A 74 7.03 -20.31 7.30
N ALA A 75 7.48 -19.93 6.09
CA ALA A 75 7.04 -18.69 5.46
C ALA A 75 5.55 -18.74 5.12
N TRP A 76 5.06 -19.85 4.58
CA TRP A 76 3.63 -20.07 4.33
C TRP A 76 2.81 -20.00 5.62
N LEU A 77 3.27 -20.67 6.68
CA LEU A 77 2.61 -20.61 7.98
C LEU A 77 2.55 -19.16 8.51
N GLY A 78 3.66 -18.44 8.44
CA GLY A 78 3.72 -17.03 8.86
C GLY A 78 2.77 -16.12 8.07
N ILE A 79 2.72 -16.27 6.74
CA ILE A 79 1.78 -15.54 5.88
C ILE A 79 0.33 -15.86 6.28
N ALA A 80 0.02 -17.15 6.46
CA ALA A 80 -1.32 -17.58 6.84
C ALA A 80 -1.74 -17.01 8.20
N VAL A 81 -0.87 -17.05 9.20
CA VAL A 81 -1.15 -16.49 10.55
C VAL A 81 -1.40 -14.99 10.48
N ILE A 82 -0.57 -14.24 9.74
CA ILE A 82 -0.75 -12.78 9.58
C ILE A 82 -2.09 -12.50 8.88
N CYS A 83 -2.38 -13.18 7.79
CA CYS A 83 -3.60 -12.96 7.02
C CYS A 83 -4.86 -13.33 7.82
N ILE A 84 -4.86 -14.47 8.50
CA ILE A 84 -5.98 -14.88 9.36
C ILE A 84 -6.17 -13.89 10.50
N GLY A 85 -5.08 -13.46 11.15
CA GLY A 85 -5.12 -12.45 12.22
C GLY A 85 -5.75 -11.15 11.76
N ILE A 86 -5.38 -10.64 10.57
CA ILE A 86 -5.94 -9.41 10.02
C ILE A 86 -7.41 -9.61 9.60
N LEU A 87 -7.72 -10.72 8.93
CA LEU A 87 -9.08 -11.01 8.48
C LEU A 87 -10.04 -11.22 9.66
N SER A 88 -9.55 -11.74 10.79
CA SER A 88 -10.35 -11.89 12.01
C SER A 88 -10.78 -10.55 12.63
N MET A 89 -10.10 -9.45 12.27
CA MET A 89 -10.46 -8.10 12.70
C MET A 89 -11.63 -7.52 11.88
N ALA A 90 -11.99 -8.14 10.74
CA ALA A 90 -13.11 -7.66 9.96
C ALA A 90 -14.42 -7.85 10.74
N ALA A 91 -15.20 -6.76 10.86
CA ALA A 91 -16.52 -6.83 11.47
C ALA A 91 -17.44 -7.78 10.70
N ALA A 92 -18.39 -8.42 11.39
CA ALA A 92 -19.36 -9.29 10.75
C ALA A 92 -20.13 -8.53 9.64
N PRO A 93 -20.36 -9.13 8.47
CA PRO A 93 -21.05 -8.48 7.37
C PRO A 93 -22.48 -8.12 7.75
N SER A 94 -22.85 -6.85 7.65
CA SER A 94 -24.24 -6.43 7.74
C SER A 94 -24.99 -6.77 6.44
N ALA A 95 -26.29 -7.01 6.54
CA ALA A 95 -27.11 -7.27 5.35
C ALA A 95 -26.99 -6.09 4.36
N GLY A 96 -26.59 -6.36 3.11
CA GLY A 96 -26.44 -5.34 2.06
C GLY A 96 -25.00 -4.93 1.70
N GLN A 97 -23.98 -5.35 2.43
CA GLN A 97 -22.59 -4.92 2.20
C GLN A 97 -21.81 -5.71 1.12
N ARG A 98 -22.48 -6.57 0.34
CA ARG A 98 -21.84 -7.38 -0.73
C ARG A 98 -20.98 -6.53 -1.69
N LYS A 99 -21.47 -5.34 -2.06
CA LYS A 99 -20.75 -4.43 -2.96
C LYS A 99 -19.44 -3.93 -2.34
N GLY A 100 -19.44 -3.60 -1.04
CA GLY A 100 -18.25 -3.18 -0.32
C GLY A 100 -17.19 -4.28 -0.23
N ILE A 101 -17.62 -5.52 0.05
CA ILE A 101 -16.73 -6.69 0.10
C ILE A 101 -16.12 -6.95 -1.28
N LEU A 102 -16.92 -6.92 -2.35
CA LEU A 102 -16.42 -7.12 -3.71
C LEU A 102 -15.37 -6.05 -4.08
N LEU A 103 -15.65 -4.78 -3.79
CA LEU A 103 -14.70 -3.69 -4.02
C LEU A 103 -13.43 -3.85 -3.18
N ALA A 104 -13.54 -4.33 -1.94
CA ALA A 104 -12.39 -4.61 -1.08
C ALA A 104 -11.52 -5.76 -1.64
N LEU A 105 -12.12 -6.84 -2.14
CA LEU A 105 -11.41 -7.94 -2.79
C LEU A 105 -10.75 -7.52 -4.10
N LEU A 106 -11.45 -6.73 -4.94
CA LEU A 106 -10.85 -6.14 -6.13
C LEU A 106 -9.65 -5.27 -5.78
N ASN A 107 -9.77 -4.49 -4.71
CA ASN A 107 -8.66 -3.65 -4.25
C ASN A 107 -7.50 -4.48 -3.69
N ALA A 108 -7.77 -5.60 -3.01
CA ALA A 108 -6.74 -6.56 -2.60
C ALA A 108 -5.97 -7.13 -3.81
N ALA A 109 -6.68 -7.44 -4.90
CA ALA A 109 -6.05 -7.88 -6.14
C ALA A 109 -5.18 -6.78 -6.79
N VAL A 110 -5.63 -5.53 -6.75
CA VAL A 110 -4.83 -4.39 -7.22
C VAL A 110 -3.59 -4.17 -6.34
N ILE A 111 -3.72 -4.31 -5.02
CA ILE A 111 -2.59 -4.25 -4.08
C ILE A 111 -1.57 -5.35 -4.41
N ALA A 112 -2.03 -6.58 -4.60
CA ALA A 112 -1.17 -7.70 -4.98
C ALA A 112 -0.48 -7.43 -6.32
N GLY A 113 -1.21 -6.91 -7.31
CA GLY A 113 -0.68 -6.58 -8.63
C GLY A 113 0.46 -5.56 -8.56
N TYR A 114 0.26 -4.38 -7.95
CA TYR A 114 1.34 -3.41 -7.87
C TYR A 114 2.49 -3.90 -6.98
N THR A 115 2.23 -4.69 -5.95
CA THR A 115 3.28 -5.24 -5.08
C THR A 115 4.21 -6.18 -5.86
N LEU A 116 3.68 -7.03 -6.73
CA LEU A 116 4.47 -7.90 -7.61
C LEU A 116 5.22 -7.09 -8.67
N ILE A 117 4.55 -6.15 -9.32
CA ILE A 117 5.15 -5.25 -10.32
C ILE A 117 6.32 -4.49 -9.71
N ASP A 118 6.13 -3.91 -8.53
CA ASP A 118 7.16 -3.14 -7.83
C ASP A 118 8.30 -4.01 -7.33
N GLY A 119 8.01 -5.21 -6.83
CA GLY A 119 9.03 -6.16 -6.42
C GLY A 119 9.94 -6.60 -7.57
N ILE A 120 9.38 -6.84 -8.77
CA ILE A 120 10.15 -7.14 -9.97
C ILE A 120 10.91 -5.89 -10.44
N GLY A 121 10.22 -4.76 -10.51
CA GLY A 121 10.77 -3.50 -11.02
C GLY A 121 11.92 -2.97 -10.18
N VAL A 122 11.82 -3.02 -8.85
CA VAL A 122 12.88 -2.56 -7.94
C VAL A 122 14.15 -3.39 -8.06
N ARG A 123 14.03 -4.71 -8.24
CA ARG A 123 15.18 -5.62 -8.48
C ARG A 123 15.92 -5.26 -9.78
N LYS A 124 15.18 -4.80 -10.80
CA LYS A 124 15.76 -4.37 -12.09
C LYS A 124 16.26 -2.94 -12.08
N SER A 125 15.90 -2.15 -11.06
CA SER A 125 16.20 -0.71 -11.05
C SER A 125 17.65 -0.38 -10.72
N GLY A 126 18.32 -1.21 -9.92
CA GLY A 126 19.64 -0.90 -9.34
C GLY A 126 19.65 0.30 -8.38
N ALA A 127 18.50 1.00 -8.21
CA ALA A 127 18.37 2.21 -7.41
C ALA A 127 17.02 2.23 -6.66
N PRO A 128 16.83 1.43 -5.60
CA PRO A 128 15.54 1.25 -4.93
C PRO A 128 14.91 2.54 -4.40
N ALA A 129 15.72 3.44 -3.85
CA ALA A 129 15.25 4.72 -3.35
C ALA A 129 14.69 5.61 -4.48
N ALA A 130 15.41 5.73 -5.59
CA ALA A 130 14.95 6.49 -6.73
C ALA A 130 13.71 5.86 -7.37
N TYR A 131 13.68 4.52 -7.52
CA TYR A 131 12.53 3.78 -8.01
C TYR A 131 11.26 4.12 -7.21
N THR A 132 11.35 4.06 -5.88
CA THR A 132 10.27 4.40 -4.97
C THR A 132 9.80 5.84 -5.16
N LEU A 133 10.73 6.79 -5.19
CA LEU A 133 10.39 8.21 -5.33
C LEU A 133 9.74 8.53 -6.67
N TRP A 134 10.18 7.89 -7.76
CA TRP A 134 9.55 8.04 -9.08
C TRP A 134 8.11 7.53 -9.09
N ILE A 135 7.82 6.38 -8.47
CA ILE A 135 6.46 5.89 -8.34
C ILE A 135 5.58 6.90 -7.60
N PHE A 136 6.03 7.40 -6.43
CA PHE A 136 5.24 8.37 -5.66
C PHE A 136 5.05 9.69 -6.39
N LEU A 137 6.07 10.16 -7.11
CA LEU A 137 5.98 11.38 -7.90
C LEU A 137 4.95 11.22 -9.02
N LEU A 138 5.09 10.17 -9.82
CA LEU A 138 4.22 9.93 -10.99
C LEU A 138 2.79 9.56 -10.58
N THR A 139 2.58 8.92 -9.43
CA THR A 139 1.23 8.68 -8.88
C THR A 139 0.63 9.96 -8.31
N GLY A 140 1.44 10.80 -7.67
CA GLY A 140 0.98 12.05 -7.07
C GLY A 140 0.53 13.11 -8.08
N ILE A 141 1.15 13.12 -9.28
CA ILE A 141 0.81 14.10 -10.34
C ILE A 141 -0.66 13.97 -10.79
N PRO A 142 -1.15 12.81 -11.29
CA PRO A 142 -2.53 12.69 -11.75
C PRO A 142 -3.55 12.87 -10.63
N LEU A 143 -3.27 12.38 -9.43
CA LEU A 143 -4.16 12.54 -8.27
C LEU A 143 -4.23 14.00 -7.82
N GLY A 144 -3.10 14.70 -7.76
CA GLY A 144 -3.03 16.12 -7.45
C GLY A 144 -3.70 16.99 -8.52
N ALA A 145 -3.44 16.70 -9.80
CA ALA A 145 -4.07 17.39 -10.91
C ALA A 145 -5.60 17.22 -10.89
N TRP A 146 -6.08 15.99 -10.64
CA TRP A 146 -7.51 15.72 -10.51
C TRP A 146 -8.14 16.49 -9.33
N ALA A 147 -7.49 16.50 -8.17
CA ALA A 147 -7.97 17.22 -6.99
C ALA A 147 -8.04 18.74 -7.25
N LEU A 148 -7.00 19.30 -7.89
CA LEU A 148 -6.96 20.72 -8.27
C LEU A 148 -8.03 21.07 -9.32
N ALA A 149 -8.26 20.21 -10.31
CA ALA A 149 -9.27 20.45 -11.33
C ALA A 149 -10.70 20.41 -10.77
N ARG A 150 -10.99 19.52 -9.81
CA ARG A 150 -12.33 19.30 -9.27
C ARG A 150 -12.67 20.17 -8.05
N ARG A 151 -11.68 20.45 -7.17
CA ARG A 151 -11.90 21.09 -5.88
C ARG A 151 -10.77 22.05 -5.50
N ARG A 152 -10.34 22.89 -6.44
CA ARG A 152 -9.17 23.77 -6.30
C ARG A 152 -9.12 24.54 -4.97
N ARG A 153 -10.21 25.24 -4.62
CA ARG A 153 -10.25 26.08 -3.40
C ARG A 153 -10.19 25.24 -2.12
N GLU A 154 -10.93 24.15 -2.07
CA GLU A 154 -10.95 23.26 -0.90
C GLU A 154 -9.59 22.57 -0.73
N PHE A 155 -9.05 22.04 -1.81
CA PHE A 155 -7.75 21.34 -1.81
C PHE A 155 -6.61 22.26 -1.41
N SER A 156 -6.51 23.47 -2.00
CA SER A 156 -5.46 24.43 -1.65
C SER A 156 -5.57 24.91 -0.21
N ARG A 157 -6.78 25.14 0.29
CA ARG A 157 -7.02 25.53 1.70
C ARG A 157 -6.66 24.39 2.65
N TYR A 158 -7.02 23.17 2.33
CA TYR A 158 -6.66 21.99 3.11
C TYR A 158 -5.15 21.81 3.18
N LEU A 159 -4.47 21.91 2.04
CA LEU A 159 -3.01 21.78 1.94
C LEU A 159 -2.29 22.86 2.77
N ALA A 160 -2.73 24.12 2.66
CA ALA A 160 -2.18 25.23 3.42
C ALA A 160 -2.34 25.04 4.94
N ARG A 161 -3.46 24.46 5.38
CA ARG A 161 -3.75 24.24 6.80
C ARG A 161 -3.03 23.02 7.37
N HIS A 162 -2.81 21.98 6.58
CA HIS A 162 -2.31 20.66 7.03
C HIS A 162 -0.95 20.29 6.41
N TRP A 163 -0.16 21.25 5.97
CA TRP A 163 1.11 20.96 5.30
C TRP A 163 2.11 20.21 6.19
N ARG A 164 2.21 20.56 7.50
CA ARG A 164 3.12 19.91 8.45
C ARG A 164 2.80 18.42 8.64
N PRO A 165 1.58 18.04 9.09
CA PRO A 165 1.24 16.62 9.15
C PRO A 165 1.28 15.93 7.78
N GLY A 166 1.00 16.65 6.69
CA GLY A 166 1.13 16.11 5.33
C GLY A 166 2.57 15.78 4.95
N VAL A 167 3.55 16.59 5.33
CA VAL A 167 4.97 16.31 5.11
C VAL A 167 5.44 15.14 5.97
N ILE A 168 5.07 15.10 7.24
CA ILE A 168 5.46 14.02 8.17
C ILE A 168 4.86 12.68 7.69
N GLY A 169 3.56 12.65 7.41
CA GLY A 169 2.89 11.45 6.90
C GLY A 169 3.40 11.02 5.53
N GLY A 170 3.66 11.98 4.63
CA GLY A 170 4.27 11.71 3.33
C GLY A 170 5.67 11.13 3.43
N PHE A 171 6.51 11.66 4.31
CA PHE A 171 7.85 11.11 4.58
C PHE A 171 7.75 9.69 5.14
N GLY A 172 6.90 9.46 6.15
CA GLY A 172 6.68 8.14 6.72
C GLY A 172 6.21 7.12 5.69
N THR A 173 5.29 7.52 4.80
CA THR A 173 4.78 6.64 3.73
C THR A 173 5.88 6.29 2.72
N VAL A 174 6.63 7.29 2.24
CA VAL A 174 7.74 7.08 1.30
C VAL A 174 8.83 6.22 1.92
N ALA A 175 9.22 6.50 3.17
CA ALA A 175 10.25 5.75 3.87
C ALA A 175 9.81 4.29 4.12
N SER A 176 8.60 4.06 4.62
CA SER A 176 8.06 2.73 4.87
C SER A 176 7.97 1.90 3.59
N TYR A 177 7.44 2.48 2.53
CA TYR A 177 7.33 1.77 1.26
C TYR A 177 8.68 1.54 0.59
N GLY A 178 9.57 2.53 0.66
CA GLY A 178 10.93 2.43 0.14
C GLY A 178 11.76 1.36 0.84
N LEU A 179 11.63 1.24 2.17
CA LEU A 179 12.25 0.15 2.94
C LEU A 179 11.70 -1.21 2.56
N ALA A 180 10.38 -1.33 2.33
CA ALA A 180 9.79 -2.57 1.86
C ALA A 180 10.31 -2.95 0.46
N LEU A 181 10.36 -2.01 -0.48
CA LEU A 181 10.90 -2.26 -1.82
C LEU A 181 12.40 -2.60 -1.77
N TRP A 182 13.17 -1.91 -0.93
CA TRP A 182 14.57 -2.25 -0.73
C TRP A 182 14.73 -3.67 -0.18
N ALA A 183 13.93 -4.07 0.82
CA ALA A 183 13.94 -5.44 1.35
C ALA A 183 13.59 -6.49 0.28
N MET A 184 12.69 -6.16 -0.66
CA MET A 184 12.33 -7.05 -1.78
C MET A 184 13.49 -7.27 -2.78
N THR A 185 14.55 -6.48 -2.73
CA THR A 185 15.77 -6.74 -3.54
C THR A 185 16.57 -7.94 -3.02
N ALA A 186 16.43 -8.27 -1.74
CA ALA A 186 17.23 -9.33 -1.08
C ALA A 186 16.37 -10.48 -0.52
N ALA A 187 15.03 -10.33 -0.45
CA ALA A 187 14.12 -11.31 0.13
C ALA A 187 12.94 -11.60 -0.83
N PRO A 188 12.23 -12.75 -0.65
CA PRO A 188 11.04 -13.07 -1.43
C PRO A 188 9.95 -11.99 -1.26
N ILE A 189 9.34 -11.59 -2.38
CA ILE A 189 8.34 -10.52 -2.43
C ILE A 189 7.16 -10.83 -1.49
N ALA A 190 6.70 -12.07 -1.48
CA ALA A 190 5.59 -12.52 -0.65
C ALA A 190 5.89 -12.38 0.86
N THR A 191 7.10 -12.74 1.28
CA THR A 191 7.52 -12.63 2.69
C THR A 191 7.55 -11.16 3.13
N VAL A 192 8.15 -10.29 2.33
CA VAL A 192 8.20 -8.85 2.64
C VAL A 192 6.80 -8.24 2.64
N ALA A 193 5.94 -8.63 1.69
CA ALA A 193 4.56 -8.16 1.61
C ALA A 193 3.77 -8.54 2.88
N ALA A 194 3.89 -9.78 3.35
CA ALA A 194 3.22 -10.23 4.58
C ALA A 194 3.76 -9.52 5.83
N LEU A 195 5.09 -9.42 5.97
CA LEU A 195 5.71 -8.74 7.10
C LEU A 195 5.33 -7.26 7.18
N ARG A 196 5.14 -6.60 6.04
CA ARG A 196 4.67 -5.20 6.00
C ARG A 196 3.32 -5.03 6.68
N GLU A 197 2.47 -6.04 6.64
CA GLU A 197 1.14 -5.97 7.26
C GLU A 197 1.21 -5.97 8.80
N THR A 198 2.30 -6.44 9.40
CA THR A 198 2.51 -6.34 10.87
C THR A 198 2.53 -4.88 11.36
N SER A 199 2.73 -3.91 10.45
CA SER A 199 2.60 -2.48 10.75
C SER A 199 1.25 -2.10 11.35
N ILE A 200 0.20 -2.85 11.09
CA ILE A 200 -1.13 -2.67 11.69
C ILE A 200 -1.06 -2.82 13.22
N LEU A 201 -0.29 -3.80 13.70
CA LEU A 201 -0.10 -4.00 15.14
C LEU A 201 0.55 -2.78 15.81
N PHE A 202 1.59 -2.22 15.15
CA PHE A 202 2.23 -1.01 15.64
C PHE A 202 1.28 0.19 15.61
N GLY A 203 0.43 0.29 14.59
CA GLY A 203 -0.61 1.31 14.51
C GLY A 203 -1.59 1.23 15.69
N VAL A 204 -2.04 0.02 16.05
CA VAL A 204 -2.92 -0.22 17.20
C VAL A 204 -2.22 0.16 18.51
N VAL A 205 -0.96 -0.24 18.71
CA VAL A 205 -0.18 0.10 19.91
C VAL A 205 0.01 1.61 20.03
N ILE A 206 0.36 2.29 18.95
CA ILE A 206 0.52 3.77 18.93
C ILE A 206 -0.81 4.46 19.25
N SER A 207 -1.92 4.00 18.67
CA SER A 207 -3.26 4.53 18.95
C SER A 207 -3.60 4.39 20.44
N ALA A 208 -3.35 3.23 21.03
CA ALA A 208 -3.60 2.99 22.45
C ALA A 208 -2.71 3.83 23.36
N LEU A 209 -1.39 3.88 23.11
CA LEU A 209 -0.43 4.52 24.00
C LEU A 209 -0.32 6.03 23.83
N VAL A 210 -0.36 6.51 22.58
CA VAL A 210 -0.14 7.92 22.26
C VAL A 210 -1.46 8.68 22.19
N LEU A 211 -2.47 8.13 21.50
CA LEU A 211 -3.77 8.77 21.36
C LEU A 211 -4.71 8.48 22.52
N LYS A 212 -4.33 7.52 23.40
CA LYS A 212 -5.15 7.08 24.55
C LYS A 212 -6.57 6.70 24.16
N GLU A 213 -6.74 6.18 22.94
CA GLU A 213 -8.02 5.66 22.49
C GLU A 213 -8.34 4.37 23.24
N GLN A 214 -9.58 4.25 23.76
CA GLN A 214 -10.02 3.02 24.40
C GLN A 214 -10.18 1.94 23.31
N LEU A 215 -9.39 0.88 23.43
CA LEU A 215 -9.52 -0.32 22.60
C LEU A 215 -10.82 -1.05 23.03
N THR A 216 -11.94 -0.68 22.45
CA THR A 216 -13.19 -1.41 22.63
C THR A 216 -13.13 -2.70 21.79
N ARG A 217 -13.61 -3.83 22.35
CA ARG A 217 -13.66 -5.15 21.68
C ARG A 217 -14.41 -5.16 20.33
N ALA A 218 -15.01 -4.04 19.93
CA ALA A 218 -15.75 -3.85 18.69
C ALA A 218 -15.00 -3.01 17.63
N ARG A 219 -13.70 -2.71 17.86
CA ARG A 219 -12.84 -2.04 16.86
C ARG A 219 -11.53 -2.76 16.69
#